data_bc0a3358234d36d1c35a907f142431af
#
_entry.id   bc0a3358234d36d1c35a907f142431af
#
_cell.length_a   1.000
_cell.length_b   1.000
_cell.length_c   1.000
_cell.angle_alpha   90.00
_cell.angle_beta   90.00
_cell.angle_gamma   90.00
#
_symmetry.space_group_name_H-M   'P 1'
#
loop_
_entity.id
_entity.type
_entity.pdbx_description
1 polymer ?
#
loop_
_entity_poly.entity_id
_entity_poly.type
_entity_poly.pdbx_seq_one_letter_code
_entity_poly.pdbx_strand_id
1 'polypeptide(L)'
;MNLKMPAVPDEPTLEAVQENTREAIKSLFAFLHAQGQGDYLGERVTQLEHSLQCAHLATESAEYGQDIEVILAALLHDVGRFIPAAEKMGKMITPEGQYIGRQSHEILGESYLRSIGFSERVCQLVGAHVMAKRYLVATDKSYHDDLSETSKRTLRFQGGGFTEDQVAEAQKDPWLEAKLAVRRWDDLAKKPDLTVPPLELYEEMAYECLLKSRSKFRLHSKEYRTPTQETVVICIDGFDPEYLRSGFARALLPNFKKLIDNGFHATAKSCMPSFTNPNNVSIITGAPPSVHGIAGNFFLDRETGEEKMITDDSLLRGSTLLEQMYRRGVRIAAITAKDKLRKILAHGLKSGAICFSAERAAECTLEDNGIADVEKWLGQPAPSQYSGTLSLFVLDAGIKLLQEKRSDFLYLTLSDYIQHKYAPGSKEADDFMGAIDERLGNLMGLASVVGVTGDHGMSQKSNEAGEPNVLFLEEALNEKFGADASRVICPITDPFVRHHGALGSFVRVYLKDLSQLKPMLSHCCSLPEVEEALSGEDAARKYEMPVDREGDIVVISKSHAVIGSKKADHDLSNVKDHPLRSHGGLSEQDIPVIMSKPRVPAKAAPVKQWRNYDIFDLVLNWSS
;
A
#
# COMPACT_ATOMS: atom_id res chain seq x y z
N MET A 1 14.14 -11.27 -33.73
CA MET A 1 15.23 -10.37 -33.28
C MET A 1 14.99 -10.10 -31.79
N ASN A 2 15.64 -10.87 -30.90
CA ASN A 2 15.45 -10.73 -29.45
C ASN A 2 16.07 -9.40 -29.00
N LEU A 3 15.24 -8.42 -28.70
CA LEU A 3 15.65 -7.21 -27.98
C LEU A 3 16.02 -7.63 -26.55
N LYS A 4 17.33 -7.78 -26.30
CA LYS A 4 17.84 -7.83 -24.92
C LYS A 4 17.50 -6.48 -24.28
N MET A 5 16.57 -6.50 -23.33
CA MET A 5 16.38 -5.37 -22.43
C MET A 5 17.74 -5.06 -21.77
N PRO A 6 18.15 -3.79 -21.66
CA PRO A 6 19.34 -3.44 -20.91
C PRO A 6 19.19 -3.96 -19.47
N ALA A 7 20.27 -4.52 -18.94
CA ALA A 7 20.30 -4.92 -17.54
C ALA A 7 19.92 -3.71 -16.68
N VAL A 8 18.86 -3.86 -15.88
CA VAL A 8 18.53 -2.87 -14.85
C VAL A 8 19.74 -2.81 -13.91
N PRO A 9 20.30 -1.63 -13.59
CA PRO A 9 21.38 -1.53 -12.63
C PRO A 9 21.00 -2.26 -11.35
N ASP A 10 21.93 -3.00 -10.74
CA ASP A 10 21.71 -3.64 -9.44
C ASP A 10 21.25 -2.60 -8.45
N GLU A 11 19.95 -2.59 -8.11
CA GLU A 11 19.43 -1.73 -7.05
C GLU A 11 20.02 -2.21 -5.71
N PRO A 12 20.46 -1.29 -4.83
CA PRO A 12 21.11 -1.66 -3.57
C PRO A 12 20.16 -2.47 -2.68
N THR A 13 20.70 -3.45 -1.98
CA THR A 13 19.95 -4.21 -0.96
C THR A 13 19.51 -3.31 0.19
N LEU A 14 18.53 -3.75 0.98
CA LEU A 14 18.09 -3.00 2.18
C LEU A 14 19.26 -2.74 3.13
N GLU A 15 20.11 -3.75 3.36
CA GLU A 15 21.34 -3.62 4.18
C GLU A 15 22.29 -2.57 3.60
N ALA A 16 22.48 -2.56 2.29
CA ALA A 16 23.31 -1.55 1.62
C ALA A 16 22.67 -0.15 1.71
N VAL A 17 21.35 -0.03 1.65
CA VAL A 17 20.65 1.25 1.86
C VAL A 17 20.81 1.72 3.30
N GLN A 18 20.69 0.82 4.27
CA GLN A 18 20.88 1.12 5.70
C GLN A 18 22.32 1.55 5.97
N GLU A 19 23.32 0.81 5.49
CA GLU A 19 24.74 1.12 5.67
C GLU A 19 25.10 2.46 5.01
N ASN A 20 24.75 2.65 3.75
CA ASN A 20 24.96 3.92 3.03
C ASN A 20 24.25 5.10 3.71
N THR A 21 23.09 4.86 4.34
CA THR A 21 22.37 5.89 5.08
C THR A 21 23.11 6.24 6.36
N ARG A 22 23.61 5.25 7.10
CA ARG A 22 24.39 5.44 8.31
C ARG A 22 25.71 6.16 8.03
N GLU A 23 26.41 5.79 6.96
CA GLU A 23 27.62 6.49 6.51
C GLU A 23 27.34 7.95 6.11
N ALA A 24 26.23 8.21 5.40
CA ALA A 24 25.87 9.56 5.02
C ALA A 24 25.56 10.45 6.24
N ILE A 25 24.88 9.91 7.26
CA ILE A 25 24.59 10.64 8.50
C ILE A 25 25.88 10.87 9.30
N LYS A 26 26.71 9.84 9.49
CA LYS A 26 28.02 10.03 10.13
C LYS A 26 28.87 11.11 9.46
N SER A 27 28.90 11.11 8.13
CA SER A 27 29.61 12.11 7.34
C SER A 27 29.04 13.52 7.52
N LEU A 28 27.70 13.66 7.51
CA LEU A 28 27.02 14.93 7.74
C LEU A 28 27.30 15.46 9.15
N PHE A 29 27.20 14.62 10.18
CA PHE A 29 27.40 15.02 11.57
C PHE A 29 28.86 15.34 11.88
N ALA A 30 29.81 14.56 11.36
CA ALA A 30 31.22 14.89 11.43
C ALA A 30 31.55 16.23 10.76
N PHE A 31 30.89 16.49 9.63
CA PHE A 31 31.02 17.75 8.91
C PHE A 31 30.45 18.94 9.71
N LEU A 32 29.24 18.82 10.27
CA LEU A 32 28.66 19.84 11.14
C LEU A 32 29.55 20.15 12.35
N HIS A 33 30.08 19.11 12.98
CA HIS A 33 31.01 19.27 14.11
C HIS A 33 32.31 20.00 13.71
N ALA A 34 32.90 19.61 12.59
CA ALA A 34 34.15 20.18 12.13
C ALA A 34 34.03 21.64 11.65
N GLN A 35 32.96 21.96 10.93
CA GLN A 35 32.79 23.29 10.32
C GLN A 35 31.96 24.25 11.19
N GLY A 36 31.19 23.72 12.13
CA GLY A 36 30.31 24.51 13.01
C GLY A 36 31.01 25.25 14.13
N GLN A 37 32.33 25.09 14.31
CA GLN A 37 33.14 25.74 15.38
C GLN A 37 33.43 27.24 15.12
N GLY A 38 33.17 27.71 13.91
CA GLY A 38 33.33 29.12 13.56
C GLY A 38 32.26 30.03 14.19
N ASP A 39 32.62 31.30 14.41
CA ASP A 39 31.68 32.30 14.95
C ASP A 39 30.45 32.48 14.08
N TYR A 40 29.27 32.55 14.69
CA TYR A 40 28.03 32.97 14.04
C TYR A 40 28.08 34.49 13.87
N LEU A 41 28.11 34.93 12.61
CA LEU A 41 28.41 36.33 12.24
C LEU A 41 27.62 37.37 13.04
N GLY A 42 28.32 38.14 13.87
CA GLY A 42 27.77 39.23 14.68
C GLY A 42 27.15 38.84 15.99
N GLU A 43 27.21 37.54 16.35
CA GLU A 43 26.65 37.00 17.59
C GLU A 43 27.74 36.32 18.43
N ARG A 44 27.47 36.09 19.74
CA ARG A 44 28.42 35.47 20.68
C ARG A 44 28.25 33.96 20.82
N VAL A 45 27.89 33.30 19.74
CA VAL A 45 27.69 31.84 19.66
C VAL A 45 28.41 31.30 18.44
N THR A 46 28.82 30.05 18.48
CA THR A 46 29.33 29.36 17.31
C THR A 46 28.15 28.98 16.37
N GLN A 47 28.45 28.65 15.13
CA GLN A 47 27.45 28.19 14.18
C GLN A 47 26.80 26.89 14.63
N LEU A 48 27.56 25.97 15.26
CA LEU A 48 27.02 24.74 15.82
C LEU A 48 26.11 24.99 17.04
N GLU A 49 26.53 25.86 17.97
CA GLU A 49 25.68 26.25 19.12
C GLU A 49 24.38 26.87 18.66
N HIS A 50 24.41 27.73 17.64
CA HIS A 50 23.22 28.30 17.02
C HIS A 50 22.29 27.21 16.46
N SER A 51 22.81 26.28 15.67
CA SER A 51 22.06 25.14 15.12
C SER A 51 21.43 24.27 16.20
N LEU A 52 22.19 23.95 17.26
CA LEU A 52 21.71 23.15 18.38
C LEU A 52 20.64 23.86 19.20
N GLN A 53 20.76 25.19 19.38
CA GLN A 53 19.72 26.00 20.04
C GLN A 53 18.44 26.02 19.23
N CYS A 54 18.49 26.13 17.89
CA CYS A 54 17.33 26.02 17.02
C CYS A 54 16.64 24.67 17.16
N ALA A 55 17.41 23.58 17.13
CA ALA A 55 16.89 22.21 17.29
C ALA A 55 16.25 22.00 18.66
N HIS A 56 16.87 22.51 19.71
CA HIS A 56 16.33 22.46 21.07
C HIS A 56 15.00 23.20 21.18
N LEU A 57 14.90 24.41 20.65
CA LEU A 57 13.64 25.16 20.63
C LEU A 57 12.54 24.43 19.86
N ALA A 58 12.89 23.76 18.78
CA ALA A 58 11.95 22.93 18.03
C ALA A 58 11.46 21.73 18.86
N THR A 59 12.37 21.06 19.59
CA THR A 59 12.05 19.91 20.46
C THR A 59 11.13 20.32 21.63
N GLU A 60 11.30 21.52 22.19
CA GLU A 60 10.47 22.04 23.28
C GLU A 60 9.13 22.63 22.80
N SER A 61 8.90 22.68 21.49
CA SER A 61 7.66 23.20 20.92
C SER A 61 6.47 22.28 21.20
N ALA A 62 5.38 22.83 21.72
CA ALA A 62 4.15 22.07 21.93
C ALA A 62 3.53 21.55 20.63
N GLU A 63 3.77 22.24 19.50
CA GLU A 63 3.22 21.89 18.19
C GLU A 63 4.15 20.94 17.40
N TYR A 64 5.48 21.15 17.47
CA TYR A 64 6.46 20.46 16.62
C TYR A 64 7.44 19.57 17.38
N GLY A 65 7.38 19.48 18.70
CA GLY A 65 8.35 18.74 19.51
C GLY A 65 8.38 17.22 19.27
N GLN A 66 7.42 16.69 18.53
CA GLN A 66 7.40 15.29 18.08
C GLN A 66 7.59 15.16 16.55
N ASP A 67 7.78 16.27 15.85
CA ASP A 67 7.94 16.28 14.39
C ASP A 67 9.44 16.25 14.02
N ILE A 68 9.95 15.05 13.79
CA ILE A 68 11.36 14.79 13.45
C ILE A 68 11.85 15.63 12.27
N GLU A 69 11.02 15.82 11.23
CA GLU A 69 11.42 16.58 10.05
C GLU A 69 11.59 18.07 10.35
N VAL A 70 10.75 18.62 11.22
CA VAL A 70 10.84 20.03 11.65
C VAL A 70 12.02 20.25 12.58
N ILE A 71 12.26 19.32 13.52
CA ILE A 71 13.41 19.38 14.44
C ILE A 71 14.72 19.32 13.64
N LEU A 72 14.83 18.40 12.67
CA LEU A 72 16.01 18.27 11.83
C LEU A 72 16.17 19.48 10.89
N ALA A 73 15.08 20.03 10.38
CA ALA A 73 15.16 21.24 9.59
C ALA A 73 15.67 22.43 10.41
N ALA A 74 15.26 22.54 11.69
CA ALA A 74 15.79 23.55 12.60
C ALA A 74 17.29 23.34 12.90
N LEU A 75 17.76 22.09 13.07
CA LEU A 75 19.17 21.76 13.22
C LEU A 75 19.99 22.10 11.98
N LEU A 76 19.46 21.86 10.79
CA LEU A 76 20.18 21.87 9.51
C LEU A 76 19.93 23.16 8.70
N HIS A 77 19.15 24.13 9.19
CA HIS A 77 18.70 25.29 8.41
C HIS A 77 19.86 26.08 7.79
N ASP A 78 20.98 26.17 8.47
CA ASP A 78 22.18 26.88 8.04
C ASP A 78 23.27 25.98 7.44
N VAL A 79 23.01 24.67 7.19
CA VAL A 79 24.00 23.71 6.65
C VAL A 79 24.66 24.20 5.36
N GLY A 80 23.93 24.97 4.55
CA GLY A 80 24.46 25.55 3.31
C GLY A 80 25.58 26.57 3.51
N ARG A 81 25.83 27.07 4.72
CA ARG A 81 26.96 27.96 5.02
C ARG A 81 28.27 27.19 5.14
N PHE A 82 28.20 25.93 5.53
CA PHE A 82 29.35 25.10 5.87
C PHE A 82 29.93 24.33 4.67
N ILE A 83 29.12 24.00 3.67
CA ILE A 83 29.54 23.14 2.56
C ILE A 83 30.55 23.87 1.66
N PRO A 84 31.54 23.15 1.08
CA PRO A 84 32.59 23.76 0.26
C PRO A 84 32.07 24.55 -0.92
N ALA A 85 30.91 24.19 -1.47
CA ALA A 85 30.25 24.94 -2.55
C ALA A 85 29.89 26.38 -2.13
N ALA A 86 29.70 26.65 -0.83
CA ALA A 86 29.43 28.00 -0.32
C ALA A 86 30.56 28.98 -0.63
N GLU A 87 31.79 28.53 -0.76
CA GLU A 87 32.93 29.39 -1.09
C GLU A 87 32.79 30.08 -2.47
N LYS A 88 32.05 29.45 -3.37
CA LYS A 88 31.76 29.97 -4.72
C LYS A 88 30.59 30.96 -4.78
N MET A 89 29.81 31.08 -3.69
CA MET A 89 28.65 31.94 -3.62
C MET A 89 29.06 33.42 -3.42
N GLY A 90 28.26 34.32 -3.93
CA GLY A 90 28.46 35.78 -3.78
C GLY A 90 28.51 36.20 -2.31
N LYS A 91 29.49 36.97 -1.95
CA LYS A 91 29.61 37.56 -0.60
C LYS A 91 28.67 38.75 -0.46
N MET A 92 27.93 38.82 0.63
CA MET A 92 27.19 40.02 1.02
C MET A 92 28.16 40.91 1.82
N ILE A 93 28.51 42.09 1.23
CA ILE A 93 29.42 43.05 1.84
C ILE A 93 28.65 44.37 1.95
N THR A 94 28.65 44.98 3.14
CA THR A 94 28.02 46.27 3.35
C THR A 94 28.77 47.39 2.62
N PRO A 95 28.18 48.56 2.41
CA PRO A 95 28.87 49.70 1.84
C PRO A 95 30.15 50.10 2.60
N GLU A 96 30.19 49.80 3.90
CA GLU A 96 31.35 50.06 4.77
C GLU A 96 32.43 48.94 4.70
N GLY A 97 32.22 47.97 3.82
CA GLY A 97 33.19 46.85 3.62
C GLY A 97 33.04 45.68 4.58
N GLN A 98 32.00 45.64 5.43
CA GLN A 98 31.83 44.57 6.39
C GLN A 98 31.20 43.36 5.70
N TYR A 99 31.79 42.14 5.87
CA TYR A 99 31.21 40.90 5.42
C TYR A 99 30.10 40.46 6.36
N ILE A 100 28.89 40.19 5.80
CA ILE A 100 27.68 39.80 6.56
C ILE A 100 27.07 38.45 6.10
N GLY A 101 27.79 37.66 5.33
CA GLY A 101 27.39 36.34 4.92
C GLY A 101 27.48 36.07 3.43
N ARG A 102 26.95 34.92 3.00
CA ARG A 102 26.87 34.52 1.59
C ARG A 102 25.43 34.55 1.11
N GLN A 103 25.22 34.92 -0.16
CA GLN A 103 23.91 34.92 -0.80
C GLN A 103 23.45 33.47 -1.01
N SER A 104 22.15 33.25 -0.90
CA SER A 104 21.48 31.98 -1.27
C SER A 104 22.01 30.71 -0.58
N HIS A 105 22.58 30.84 0.64
CA HIS A 105 23.03 29.68 1.42
C HIS A 105 21.89 28.74 1.78
N GLU A 106 20.67 29.26 1.94
CA GLU A 106 19.45 28.50 2.17
C GLU A 106 19.11 27.56 1.00
N ILE A 107 19.23 28.06 -0.24
CA ILE A 107 19.00 27.25 -1.46
C ILE A 107 20.11 26.19 -1.61
N LEU A 108 21.33 26.54 -1.24
CA LEU A 108 22.46 25.61 -1.28
C LEU A 108 22.30 24.49 -0.26
N GLY A 109 21.84 24.79 0.96
CA GLY A 109 21.51 23.83 1.99
C GLY A 109 20.37 22.89 1.57
N GLU A 110 19.30 23.45 1.02
CA GLU A 110 18.18 22.68 0.45
C GLU A 110 18.67 21.70 -0.63
N SER A 111 19.46 22.19 -1.59
CA SER A 111 19.97 21.36 -2.69
C SER A 111 20.92 20.27 -2.19
N TYR A 112 21.76 20.56 -1.21
CA TYR A 112 22.64 19.59 -0.59
C TYR A 112 21.89 18.47 0.12
N LEU A 113 20.91 18.81 0.99
CA LEU A 113 20.10 17.80 1.70
C LEU A 113 19.28 16.95 0.74
N ARG A 114 18.75 17.56 -0.33
CA ARG A 114 18.07 16.82 -1.40
C ARG A 114 19.01 15.84 -2.11
N SER A 115 20.27 16.23 -2.36
CA SER A 115 21.26 15.38 -3.02
C SER A 115 21.65 14.15 -2.18
N ILE A 116 21.62 14.25 -0.87
CA ILE A 116 21.87 13.11 0.04
C ILE A 116 20.60 12.32 0.38
N GLY A 117 19.44 12.76 -0.11
CA GLY A 117 18.18 11.99 -0.10
C GLY A 117 17.22 12.29 1.04
N PHE A 118 17.36 13.42 1.75
CA PHE A 118 16.32 13.86 2.70
C PHE A 118 14.98 14.13 2.00
N SER A 119 13.89 14.05 2.77
CA SER A 119 12.55 14.31 2.26
C SER A 119 12.41 15.74 1.71
N GLU A 120 11.51 15.91 0.73
CA GLU A 120 11.24 17.22 0.17
C GLU A 120 10.79 18.23 1.24
N ARG A 121 10.08 17.76 2.27
CA ARG A 121 9.66 18.60 3.39
C ARG A 121 10.84 19.14 4.18
N VAL A 122 11.80 18.30 4.59
CA VAL A 122 13.04 18.74 5.26
C VAL A 122 13.79 19.74 4.38
N CYS A 123 13.97 19.40 3.10
CA CYS A 123 14.68 20.27 2.15
C CYS A 123 14.04 21.66 2.05
N GLN A 124 12.73 21.73 1.87
CA GLN A 124 11.99 22.99 1.75
C GLN A 124 11.92 23.77 3.06
N LEU A 125 11.85 23.11 4.21
CA LEU A 125 11.92 23.79 5.50
C LEU A 125 13.27 24.48 5.68
N VAL A 126 14.37 23.81 5.32
CA VAL A 126 15.71 24.38 5.35
C VAL A 126 15.86 25.52 4.37
N GLY A 127 15.39 25.36 3.13
CA GLY A 127 15.45 26.39 2.09
C GLY A 127 14.60 27.63 2.37
N ALA A 128 13.72 27.60 3.34
CA ALA A 128 12.68 28.61 3.51
C ALA A 128 13.01 29.73 4.50
N HIS A 129 14.09 29.64 5.31
CA HIS A 129 14.26 30.60 6.43
C HIS A 129 14.44 32.06 5.96
N VAL A 130 14.99 32.31 4.78
CA VAL A 130 15.03 33.65 4.17
C VAL A 130 13.66 34.07 3.67
N MET A 131 12.92 33.17 2.99
CA MET A 131 11.55 33.42 2.55
C MET A 131 10.64 33.74 3.75
N ALA A 132 10.73 32.94 4.81
CA ALA A 132 9.97 33.09 6.04
C ALA A 132 10.25 34.45 6.73
N LYS A 133 11.52 34.89 6.77
CA LYS A 133 11.88 36.22 7.27
C LYS A 133 11.19 37.33 6.47
N ARG A 134 11.21 37.27 5.14
CA ARG A 134 10.58 38.27 4.27
C ARG A 134 9.06 38.28 4.43
N TYR A 135 8.44 37.10 4.61
CA TYR A 135 7.01 36.97 4.88
C TYR A 135 6.64 37.62 6.22
N LEU A 136 7.36 37.26 7.30
CA LEU A 136 7.09 37.84 8.63
C LEU A 136 7.25 39.33 8.67
N VAL A 137 8.28 39.90 8.01
CA VAL A 137 8.45 41.36 7.90
C VAL A 137 7.27 42.04 7.18
N ALA A 138 6.64 41.38 6.23
CA ALA A 138 5.49 41.89 5.51
C ALA A 138 4.17 41.81 6.29
N THR A 139 4.02 40.76 7.11
CA THR A 139 2.76 40.42 7.78
C THR A 139 2.71 40.81 9.26
N ASP A 140 3.87 40.98 9.91
CA ASP A 140 4.01 41.38 11.30
C ASP A 140 4.89 42.62 11.44
N LYS A 141 4.26 43.77 11.75
CA LYS A 141 4.97 45.06 11.86
C LYS A 141 5.98 45.07 13.01
N SER A 142 5.75 44.33 14.12
CA SER A 142 6.66 44.28 15.26
C SER A 142 7.89 43.42 14.96
N TYR A 143 7.75 42.40 14.13
CA TYR A 143 8.82 41.46 13.81
C TYR A 143 10.05 42.15 13.18
N HIS A 144 9.86 43.14 12.31
CA HIS A 144 10.99 43.89 11.73
C HIS A 144 11.80 44.63 12.80
N ASP A 145 11.12 45.21 13.79
CA ASP A 145 11.78 46.01 14.85
C ASP A 145 12.58 45.12 15.80
N ASP A 146 12.11 43.89 16.02
CA ASP A 146 12.75 42.90 16.89
C ASP A 146 13.95 42.16 16.24
N LEU A 147 14.15 42.30 14.91
CA LEU A 147 15.29 41.71 14.23
C LEU A 147 16.62 42.28 14.72
N SER A 148 17.66 41.41 14.85
CA SER A 148 19.03 41.90 15.06
C SER A 148 19.51 42.78 13.93
N GLU A 149 20.48 43.67 14.22
CA GLU A 149 21.04 44.57 13.21
C GLU A 149 21.63 43.83 12.00
N THR A 150 22.24 42.66 12.23
CA THR A 150 22.73 41.79 11.16
C THR A 150 21.57 41.25 10.31
N SER A 151 20.47 40.83 10.92
CA SER A 151 19.28 40.36 10.22
C SER A 151 18.60 41.47 9.40
N LYS A 152 18.54 42.70 9.91
CA LYS A 152 18.05 43.89 9.17
C LYS A 152 18.93 44.22 7.95
N ARG A 153 20.25 44.12 8.12
CA ARG A 153 21.20 44.38 7.01
C ARG A 153 21.09 43.33 5.92
N THR A 154 21.06 42.06 6.28
CA THR A 154 20.91 40.96 5.31
C THR A 154 19.57 41.00 4.59
N LEU A 155 18.48 41.43 5.23
CA LEU A 155 17.15 41.56 4.63
C LEU A 155 17.18 42.49 3.37
N ARG A 156 17.98 43.56 3.41
CA ARG A 156 18.11 44.49 2.25
C ARG A 156 18.72 43.77 1.04
N PHE A 157 19.72 42.93 1.24
CA PHE A 157 20.34 42.13 0.17
C PHE A 157 19.43 41.00 -0.32
N GLN A 158 18.46 40.56 0.50
CA GLN A 158 17.50 39.52 0.20
C GLN A 158 16.20 39.99 -0.44
N GLY A 159 16.11 41.29 -0.78
CA GLY A 159 14.97 41.88 -1.51
C GLY A 159 13.85 42.44 -0.62
N GLY A 160 14.11 42.68 0.68
CA GLY A 160 13.13 43.28 1.60
C GLY A 160 11.94 42.38 1.96
N GLY A 161 10.88 42.98 2.51
CA GLY A 161 9.63 42.28 2.80
C GLY A 161 8.89 41.81 1.54
N PHE A 162 7.98 40.88 1.68
CA PHE A 162 7.12 40.40 0.58
C PHE A 162 6.11 41.48 0.14
N THR A 163 5.71 41.47 -1.13
CA THR A 163 4.52 42.18 -1.63
C THR A 163 3.25 41.41 -1.22
N GLU A 164 2.08 42.06 -1.32
CA GLU A 164 0.78 41.43 -1.03
C GLU A 164 0.55 40.17 -1.87
N ASP A 165 0.91 40.19 -3.16
CA ASP A 165 0.80 39.02 -4.05
C ASP A 165 1.73 37.87 -3.59
N GLN A 166 2.95 38.19 -3.14
CA GLN A 166 3.88 37.19 -2.62
C GLN A 166 3.40 36.58 -1.29
N VAL A 167 2.76 37.38 -0.43
CA VAL A 167 2.11 36.90 0.80
C VAL A 167 0.97 35.94 0.47
N ALA A 168 0.08 36.34 -0.48
CA ALA A 168 -1.04 35.48 -0.89
C ALA A 168 -0.59 34.18 -1.54
N GLU A 169 0.52 34.18 -2.28
CA GLU A 169 1.09 32.96 -2.85
C GLU A 169 1.68 32.06 -1.76
N ALA A 170 2.44 32.63 -0.83
CA ALA A 170 3.03 31.86 0.29
C ALA A 170 1.96 31.22 1.18
N GLN A 171 0.78 31.83 1.36
CA GLN A 171 -0.33 31.29 2.14
C GLN A 171 -0.93 29.99 1.56
N LYS A 172 -0.64 29.66 0.32
CA LYS A 172 -1.06 28.39 -0.30
C LYS A 172 -0.14 27.23 0.07
N ASP A 173 1.02 27.50 0.65
CA ASP A 173 2.00 26.49 1.03
C ASP A 173 1.51 25.70 2.26
N PRO A 174 1.30 24.38 2.15
CA PRO A 174 0.82 23.56 3.28
C PRO A 174 1.81 23.50 4.45
N TRP A 175 3.07 23.88 4.26
CA TRP A 175 4.12 23.87 5.28
C TRP A 175 4.51 25.28 5.75
N LEU A 176 3.74 26.30 5.39
CA LEU A 176 4.07 27.68 5.73
C LEU A 176 4.31 27.86 7.23
N GLU A 177 3.40 27.39 8.09
CA GLU A 177 3.53 27.58 9.55
C GLU A 177 4.79 26.93 10.10
N ALA A 178 5.16 25.73 9.63
CA ALA A 178 6.41 25.08 10.01
C ALA A 178 7.65 25.87 9.53
N LYS A 179 7.61 26.44 8.32
CA LYS A 179 8.66 27.32 7.79
C LYS A 179 8.82 28.60 8.64
N LEU A 180 7.72 29.18 9.08
CA LEU A 180 7.72 30.35 9.95
C LEU A 180 8.23 29.99 11.37
N ALA A 181 7.88 28.80 11.89
CA ALA A 181 8.38 28.32 13.17
C ALA A 181 9.91 28.16 13.17
N VAL A 182 10.47 27.49 12.15
CA VAL A 182 11.94 27.35 11.98
C VAL A 182 12.59 28.73 11.97
N ARG A 183 12.02 29.69 11.27
CA ARG A 183 12.56 31.06 11.22
C ARG A 183 12.53 31.75 12.59
N ARG A 184 11.45 31.62 13.35
CA ARG A 184 11.36 32.20 14.71
C ARG A 184 12.41 31.60 15.64
N TRP A 185 12.67 30.31 15.55
CA TRP A 185 13.74 29.68 16.34
C TRP A 185 15.13 30.12 15.92
N ASP A 186 15.40 30.32 14.62
CA ASP A 186 16.64 30.93 14.13
C ASP A 186 16.88 32.32 14.76
N ASP A 187 15.84 33.15 14.90
CA ASP A 187 15.98 34.47 15.53
C ASP A 187 16.22 34.38 17.04
N LEU A 188 15.67 33.37 17.73
CA LEU A 188 15.79 33.17 19.19
C LEU A 188 17.06 32.43 19.62
N ALA A 189 17.70 31.67 18.73
CA ALA A 189 18.80 30.78 18.99
C ALA A 189 20.18 31.48 19.03
N LYS A 190 20.30 32.57 19.80
CA LYS A 190 21.51 33.43 19.87
C LYS A 190 21.89 33.73 21.31
N LYS A 191 21.62 32.81 22.24
CA LYS A 191 21.88 32.97 23.67
C LYS A 191 23.27 32.40 24.01
N PRO A 192 24.24 33.25 24.42
CA PRO A 192 25.52 32.77 24.90
C PRO A 192 25.34 31.89 26.13
N ASP A 193 26.19 30.90 26.27
CA ASP A 193 26.26 30.00 27.46
C ASP A 193 25.00 29.19 27.75
N LEU A 194 24.07 29.08 26.78
CA LEU A 194 22.89 28.22 26.90
C LEU A 194 23.29 26.76 26.71
N THR A 195 23.11 25.95 27.77
CA THR A 195 23.31 24.50 27.68
C THR A 195 22.15 23.86 26.93
N VAL A 196 22.45 23.19 25.82
CA VAL A 196 21.50 22.46 24.97
C VAL A 196 21.96 21.02 24.78
N PRO A 197 21.09 20.10 24.34
CA PRO A 197 21.49 18.73 24.03
C PRO A 197 22.63 18.70 22.99
N PRO A 198 23.62 17.79 23.14
CA PRO A 198 24.71 17.67 22.20
C PRO A 198 24.29 17.12 20.84
N LEU A 199 25.08 17.34 19.81
CA LEU A 199 24.80 16.99 18.42
C LEU A 199 24.48 15.50 18.24
N GLU A 200 25.16 14.64 18.97
CA GLU A 200 25.03 13.18 18.92
C GLU A 200 23.61 12.68 19.23
N LEU A 201 22.82 13.42 20.04
CA LEU A 201 21.44 13.05 20.33
C LEU A 201 20.50 13.16 19.12
N TYR A 202 20.87 13.91 18.11
CA TYR A 202 20.10 14.05 16.87
C TYR A 202 20.53 13.08 15.77
N GLU A 203 21.63 12.31 15.97
CA GLU A 203 22.20 11.44 14.93
C GLU A 203 21.26 10.31 14.55
N GLU A 204 20.69 9.59 15.54
CA GLU A 204 19.75 8.49 15.25
C GLU A 204 18.43 9.02 14.65
N MET A 205 17.93 10.16 15.14
CA MET A 205 16.77 10.85 14.56
C MET A 205 17.01 11.19 13.07
N ALA A 206 18.20 11.69 12.74
CA ALA A 206 18.55 12.01 11.36
C ALA A 206 18.70 10.76 10.50
N TYR A 207 19.25 9.67 11.05
CA TYR A 207 19.34 8.38 10.40
C TYR A 207 17.95 7.82 10.05
N GLU A 208 17.04 7.77 11.01
CA GLU A 208 15.68 7.29 10.79
C GLU A 208 14.93 8.12 9.73
N CYS A 209 15.06 9.45 9.82
CA CYS A 209 14.43 10.37 8.86
C CYS A 209 14.97 10.15 7.44
N LEU A 210 16.29 10.03 7.28
CA LEU A 210 16.93 9.83 5.98
C LEU A 210 16.63 8.43 5.42
N LEU A 211 16.67 7.39 6.26
CA LEU A 211 16.33 6.03 5.87
C LEU A 211 14.89 5.95 5.37
N LYS A 212 13.96 6.55 6.11
CA LYS A 212 12.55 6.64 5.74
C LYS A 212 12.35 7.32 4.38
N SER A 213 13.15 8.33 4.05
CA SER A 213 13.11 9.01 2.76
C SER A 213 13.71 8.19 1.62
N ARG A 214 14.85 7.52 1.86
CA ARG A 214 15.57 6.69 0.87
C ARG A 214 14.87 5.38 0.54
N SER A 215 13.98 4.93 1.43
CA SER A 215 13.23 3.68 1.28
C SER A 215 11.98 3.79 0.41
N LYS A 216 11.83 4.85 -0.38
CA LYS A 216 10.67 5.09 -1.22
C LYS A 216 10.84 4.52 -2.63
N PHE A 217 9.72 4.03 -3.18
CA PHE A 217 9.63 3.63 -4.59
C PHE A 217 8.26 3.96 -5.17
N ARG A 218 8.17 4.00 -6.49
CA ARG A 218 6.89 4.26 -7.20
C ARG A 218 6.44 3.02 -7.96
N LEU A 219 5.16 2.69 -7.81
CA LEU A 219 4.50 1.66 -8.58
C LEU A 219 3.08 2.14 -8.96
N HIS A 220 2.70 1.99 -10.22
CA HIS A 220 1.37 2.37 -10.75
C HIS A 220 0.92 3.78 -10.30
N SER A 221 1.84 4.77 -10.40
CA SER A 221 1.64 6.18 -10.03
C SER A 221 1.46 6.48 -8.53
N LYS A 222 1.54 5.46 -7.65
CA LYS A 222 1.54 5.63 -6.20
C LYS A 222 2.97 5.51 -5.65
N GLU A 223 3.26 6.25 -4.58
CA GLU A 223 4.51 6.15 -3.84
C GLU A 223 4.32 5.21 -2.65
N TYR A 224 5.28 4.31 -2.47
CA TYR A 224 5.34 3.37 -1.35
C TYR A 224 6.69 3.47 -0.67
N ARG A 225 6.74 3.00 0.57
CA ARG A 225 7.98 2.81 1.34
C ARG A 225 8.27 1.33 1.50
N THR A 226 9.54 0.96 1.61
CA THR A 226 9.88 -0.37 2.11
C THR A 226 9.54 -0.46 3.60
N PRO A 227 9.18 -1.65 4.11
CA PRO A 227 8.94 -1.84 5.53
C PRO A 227 10.23 -1.58 6.33
N THR A 228 10.13 -0.83 7.41
CA THR A 228 11.22 -0.60 8.37
C THR A 228 11.14 -1.52 9.59
N GLN A 229 10.08 -2.30 9.68
CA GLN A 229 9.76 -3.22 10.78
C GLN A 229 9.06 -4.44 10.18
N GLU A 230 9.08 -5.57 10.91
CA GLU A 230 8.36 -6.78 10.51
C GLU A 230 6.89 -6.47 10.25
N THR A 231 6.47 -6.66 9.03
CA THR A 231 5.12 -6.32 8.54
C THR A 231 4.44 -7.56 7.97
N VAL A 232 3.20 -7.80 8.35
CA VAL A 232 2.36 -8.89 7.86
C VAL A 232 1.11 -8.34 7.22
N VAL A 233 0.77 -8.80 6.02
CA VAL A 233 -0.54 -8.59 5.39
C VAL A 233 -1.23 -9.93 5.21
N ILE A 234 -2.43 -10.06 5.74
CA ILE A 234 -3.27 -11.25 5.65
C ILE A 234 -4.46 -10.95 4.73
N CYS A 235 -4.63 -11.75 3.69
CA CYS A 235 -5.84 -11.77 2.87
C CYS A 235 -6.66 -13.00 3.27
N ILE A 236 -7.80 -12.78 3.90
CA ILE A 236 -8.77 -13.83 4.22
C ILE A 236 -9.71 -13.95 3.04
N ASP A 237 -9.64 -15.05 2.31
CA ASP A 237 -10.46 -15.33 1.14
C ASP A 237 -11.95 -15.42 1.53
N GLY A 238 -12.81 -14.71 0.82
CA GLY A 238 -14.24 -14.64 1.14
C GLY A 238 -14.59 -13.92 2.44
N PHE A 239 -13.79 -12.92 2.85
CA PHE A 239 -13.94 -12.22 4.13
C PHE A 239 -15.09 -11.20 4.13
N ASP A 240 -16.33 -11.70 4.14
CA ASP A 240 -17.51 -10.87 4.31
C ASP A 240 -17.51 -10.19 5.69
N PRO A 241 -17.86 -8.87 5.79
CA PRO A 241 -17.94 -8.16 7.07
C PRO A 241 -18.87 -8.82 8.11
N GLU A 242 -19.83 -9.65 7.67
CA GLU A 242 -20.74 -10.37 8.55
C GLU A 242 -20.03 -11.38 9.46
N TYR A 243 -18.90 -11.96 9.02
CA TYR A 243 -18.09 -12.84 9.88
C TYR A 243 -17.57 -12.09 11.13
N LEU A 244 -17.13 -10.84 10.96
CA LEU A 244 -16.72 -10.00 12.10
C LEU A 244 -17.91 -9.60 12.96
N ARG A 245 -19.01 -9.11 12.36
CA ARG A 245 -20.20 -8.70 13.10
C ARG A 245 -20.77 -9.84 13.96
N SER A 246 -20.92 -11.01 13.34
CA SER A 246 -21.41 -12.22 13.99
C SER A 246 -20.47 -12.71 15.09
N GLY A 247 -19.16 -12.71 14.82
CA GLY A 247 -18.13 -13.11 15.80
C GLY A 247 -18.05 -12.17 17.01
N PHE A 248 -18.12 -10.86 16.79
CA PHE A 248 -18.12 -9.87 17.88
C PHE A 248 -19.36 -9.94 18.75
N ALA A 249 -20.55 -10.12 18.14
CA ALA A 249 -21.80 -10.27 18.90
C ALA A 249 -21.75 -11.45 19.88
N ARG A 250 -20.90 -12.43 19.65
CA ARG A 250 -20.73 -13.65 20.48
C ARG A 250 -19.39 -13.70 21.21
N ALA A 251 -18.60 -12.62 21.17
CA ALA A 251 -17.28 -12.51 21.79
C ALA A 251 -16.27 -13.60 21.38
N LEU A 252 -16.33 -14.09 20.13
CA LEU A 252 -15.48 -15.15 19.60
C LEU A 252 -14.15 -14.65 19.03
N LEU A 253 -14.02 -13.33 18.76
CA LEU A 253 -12.90 -12.74 18.03
C LEU A 253 -12.18 -11.65 18.85
N PRO A 254 -11.58 -11.99 20.01
CA PRO A 254 -10.97 -11.00 20.89
C PRO A 254 -9.74 -10.30 20.28
N ASN A 255 -8.95 -10.98 19.44
CA ASN A 255 -7.76 -10.41 18.82
C ASN A 255 -8.12 -9.49 17.65
N PHE A 256 -9.10 -9.83 16.82
CA PHE A 256 -9.67 -8.90 15.83
C PHE A 256 -10.23 -7.65 16.49
N LYS A 257 -10.94 -7.83 17.63
CA LYS A 257 -11.44 -6.69 18.37
C LYS A 257 -10.31 -5.80 18.87
N LYS A 258 -9.27 -6.37 19.46
CA LYS A 258 -8.07 -5.64 19.91
C LYS A 258 -7.38 -4.91 18.76
N LEU A 259 -7.27 -5.57 17.60
CA LEU A 259 -6.68 -5.00 16.39
C LEU A 259 -7.44 -3.75 15.93
N ILE A 260 -8.78 -3.82 15.90
CA ILE A 260 -9.67 -2.72 15.50
C ILE A 260 -9.66 -1.59 16.52
N ASP A 261 -9.78 -1.91 17.80
CA ASP A 261 -9.87 -0.90 18.87
C ASP A 261 -8.58 -0.06 19.00
N ASN A 262 -7.41 -0.65 18.69
CA ASN A 262 -6.11 0.01 18.82
C ASN A 262 -5.54 0.53 17.49
N GLY A 263 -6.18 0.23 16.37
CA GLY A 263 -5.64 0.47 15.04
C GLY A 263 -6.57 1.26 14.12
N PHE A 264 -6.57 0.86 12.86
CA PHE A 264 -7.44 1.40 11.82
C PHE A 264 -8.39 0.32 11.30
N HIS A 265 -9.65 0.68 11.08
CA HIS A 265 -10.65 -0.19 10.46
C HIS A 265 -11.56 0.61 9.53
N ALA A 266 -11.86 0.04 8.37
CA ALA A 266 -12.85 0.55 7.43
C ALA A 266 -13.50 -0.60 6.64
N THR A 267 -14.73 -0.39 6.16
CA THR A 267 -15.29 -1.21 5.09
C THR A 267 -14.77 -0.69 3.76
N ALA A 268 -14.22 -1.59 2.96
CA ALA A 268 -13.68 -1.30 1.64
C ALA A 268 -14.44 -2.08 0.56
N LYS A 269 -14.18 -1.74 -0.70
CA LYS A 269 -14.68 -2.47 -1.86
C LYS A 269 -13.56 -3.28 -2.50
N SER A 270 -13.80 -4.55 -2.77
CA SER A 270 -12.96 -5.32 -3.69
C SER A 270 -13.12 -4.82 -5.13
N CYS A 271 -12.21 -5.21 -6.03
CA CYS A 271 -12.35 -4.96 -7.45
C CYS A 271 -13.44 -5.85 -8.08
N MET A 272 -13.98 -5.38 -9.19
CA MET A 272 -14.82 -6.21 -10.04
C MET A 272 -13.95 -6.92 -11.12
N PRO A 273 -14.30 -8.16 -11.45
CA PRO A 273 -15.22 -9.03 -10.73
C PRO A 273 -14.66 -9.41 -9.36
N SER A 274 -15.54 -9.58 -8.36
CA SER A 274 -15.14 -9.91 -6.97
C SER A 274 -14.77 -11.40 -6.86
N PHE A 275 -13.64 -11.76 -7.52
CA PHE A 275 -13.04 -13.09 -7.58
C PHE A 275 -11.64 -13.09 -6.97
N THR A 276 -11.16 -14.25 -6.55
CA THR A 276 -9.89 -14.44 -5.85
C THR A 276 -8.68 -13.92 -6.63
N ASN A 277 -8.46 -14.39 -7.87
CA ASN A 277 -7.27 -13.99 -8.64
C ASN A 277 -7.21 -12.49 -8.93
N PRO A 278 -8.26 -11.83 -9.51
CA PRO A 278 -8.22 -10.38 -9.74
C PRO A 278 -7.91 -9.59 -8.49
N ASN A 279 -8.49 -9.96 -7.36
CA ASN A 279 -8.36 -9.19 -6.14
C ASN A 279 -7.06 -9.44 -5.39
N ASN A 280 -6.54 -10.67 -5.34
CA ASN A 280 -5.19 -10.91 -4.82
C ASN A 280 -4.13 -10.18 -5.65
N VAL A 281 -4.28 -10.17 -6.99
CA VAL A 281 -3.37 -9.41 -7.87
C VAL A 281 -3.53 -7.90 -7.65
N SER A 282 -4.75 -7.39 -7.50
CA SER A 282 -4.97 -5.99 -7.15
C SER A 282 -4.30 -5.62 -5.82
N ILE A 283 -4.38 -6.46 -4.80
CA ILE A 283 -3.73 -6.24 -3.50
C ILE A 283 -2.22 -6.13 -3.67
N ILE A 284 -1.56 -7.09 -4.35
CA ILE A 284 -0.09 -7.09 -4.50
C ILE A 284 0.45 -6.10 -5.53
N THR A 285 -0.42 -5.49 -6.34
CA THR A 285 -0.02 -4.43 -7.30
C THR A 285 -0.43 -3.03 -6.82
N GLY A 286 -1.32 -2.93 -5.83
CA GLY A 286 -1.90 -1.65 -5.38
C GLY A 286 -2.75 -0.97 -6.46
N ALA A 287 -3.29 -1.72 -7.43
CA ALA A 287 -3.96 -1.20 -8.62
C ALA A 287 -5.16 -2.07 -9.05
N PRO A 288 -6.11 -1.53 -9.82
CA PRO A 288 -7.27 -2.29 -10.32
C PRO A 288 -6.91 -3.21 -11.50
N PRO A 289 -7.80 -4.15 -11.89
CA PRO A 289 -7.62 -5.05 -13.02
C PRO A 289 -7.29 -4.37 -14.35
N SER A 290 -7.79 -3.16 -14.61
CA SER A 290 -7.44 -2.38 -15.82
C SER A 290 -5.95 -2.10 -15.96
N VAL A 291 -5.22 -2.05 -14.84
CA VAL A 291 -3.78 -1.81 -14.81
C VAL A 291 -3.01 -3.12 -14.90
N HIS A 292 -3.29 -4.10 -14.04
CA HIS A 292 -2.52 -5.34 -13.97
C HIS A 292 -3.01 -6.45 -14.92
N GLY A 293 -4.20 -6.30 -15.52
CA GLY A 293 -4.68 -7.16 -16.59
C GLY A 293 -5.36 -8.46 -16.16
N ILE A 294 -5.30 -8.88 -14.90
CA ILE A 294 -5.93 -10.11 -14.43
C ILE A 294 -7.37 -9.83 -14.01
N ALA A 295 -8.35 -10.37 -14.75
CA ALA A 295 -9.76 -10.08 -14.58
C ALA A 295 -10.63 -11.34 -14.38
N GLY A 296 -10.08 -12.44 -13.92
CA GLY A 296 -10.77 -13.70 -13.64
C GLY A 296 -9.82 -14.86 -13.41
N ASN A 297 -10.36 -16.05 -13.23
CA ASN A 297 -9.61 -17.31 -13.22
C ASN A 297 -9.58 -17.96 -14.61
N PHE A 298 -10.58 -17.63 -15.45
CA PHE A 298 -10.85 -18.28 -16.72
C PHE A 298 -11.32 -17.24 -17.75
N PHE A 299 -10.88 -17.37 -19.00
CA PHE A 299 -11.22 -16.42 -20.05
C PHE A 299 -11.27 -17.08 -21.44
N LEU A 300 -11.92 -16.43 -22.40
CA LEU A 300 -11.86 -16.77 -23.81
C LEU A 300 -10.79 -15.93 -24.48
N ASP A 301 -9.78 -16.59 -25.03
CA ASP A 301 -8.79 -15.98 -25.88
C ASP A 301 -9.42 -15.69 -27.25
N ARG A 302 -9.65 -14.42 -27.56
CA ARG A 302 -10.31 -14.00 -28.81
C ARG A 302 -9.48 -14.28 -30.06
N GLU A 303 -8.14 -14.37 -29.95
CA GLU A 303 -7.26 -14.62 -31.09
C GLU A 303 -7.30 -16.09 -31.50
N THR A 304 -7.31 -16.99 -30.53
CA THR A 304 -7.30 -18.44 -30.77
C THR A 304 -8.71 -19.07 -30.73
N GLY A 305 -9.68 -18.40 -30.10
CA GLY A 305 -11.01 -18.93 -29.82
C GLY A 305 -11.02 -20.01 -28.72
N GLU A 306 -9.91 -20.19 -28.00
CA GLU A 306 -9.78 -21.18 -26.94
C GLU A 306 -10.12 -20.60 -25.56
N GLU A 307 -10.75 -21.43 -24.74
CA GLU A 307 -10.95 -21.13 -23.32
C GLU A 307 -9.72 -21.52 -22.54
N LYS A 308 -9.21 -20.59 -21.74
CA LYS A 308 -7.96 -20.76 -21.00
C LYS A 308 -8.13 -20.43 -19.53
N MET A 309 -7.45 -21.20 -18.68
CA MET A 309 -7.33 -20.90 -17.27
C MET A 309 -6.08 -20.04 -17.03
N ILE A 310 -6.20 -19.08 -16.11
CA ILE A 310 -5.07 -18.29 -15.61
C ILE A 310 -4.41 -19.07 -14.47
N THR A 311 -3.28 -19.72 -14.78
CA THR A 311 -2.53 -20.60 -13.86
C THR A 311 -1.16 -20.06 -13.48
N ASP A 312 -0.75 -18.94 -14.06
CA ASP A 312 0.56 -18.32 -13.88
C ASP A 312 0.49 -16.80 -14.13
N ASP A 313 1.64 -16.16 -14.07
CA ASP A 313 1.81 -14.70 -14.21
C ASP A 313 1.95 -14.20 -15.67
N SER A 314 1.83 -15.06 -16.67
CA SER A 314 2.07 -14.70 -18.08
C SER A 314 1.17 -13.59 -18.61
N LEU A 315 -0.02 -13.44 -18.03
CA LEU A 315 -0.98 -12.40 -18.37
C LEU A 315 -0.91 -11.16 -17.47
N LEU A 316 -0.08 -11.17 -16.43
CA LEU A 316 0.13 -10.03 -15.54
C LEU A 316 0.85 -8.90 -16.28
N ARG A 317 0.38 -7.68 -16.12
CA ARG A 317 0.99 -6.47 -16.68
C ARG A 317 1.71 -5.68 -15.58
N GLY A 318 2.96 -5.34 -15.86
CA GLY A 318 3.78 -4.54 -14.96
C GLY A 318 4.35 -5.35 -13.79
N SER A 319 4.77 -4.65 -12.75
CA SER A 319 5.44 -5.19 -11.57
C SER A 319 4.49 -5.30 -10.38
N THR A 320 4.89 -6.03 -9.35
CA THR A 320 4.17 -6.14 -8.07
C THR A 320 4.89 -5.39 -6.95
N LEU A 321 4.18 -5.07 -5.87
CA LEU A 321 4.78 -4.50 -4.65
C LEU A 321 5.76 -5.49 -4.00
N LEU A 322 5.47 -6.80 -4.08
CA LEU A 322 6.36 -7.84 -3.58
C LEU A 322 7.69 -7.84 -4.36
N GLU A 323 7.63 -7.79 -5.70
CA GLU A 323 8.81 -7.69 -6.56
C GLU A 323 9.61 -6.41 -6.28
N GLN A 324 8.94 -5.26 -6.18
CA GLN A 324 9.60 -3.98 -5.95
C GLN A 324 10.30 -3.92 -4.58
N MET A 325 9.70 -4.48 -3.54
CA MET A 325 10.33 -4.60 -2.22
C MET A 325 11.48 -5.62 -2.24
N TYR A 326 11.28 -6.78 -2.90
CA TYR A 326 12.32 -7.80 -3.05
C TYR A 326 13.58 -7.26 -3.75
N ARG A 327 13.41 -6.52 -4.85
CA ARG A 327 14.52 -5.87 -5.57
C ARG A 327 15.31 -4.87 -4.71
N ARG A 328 14.70 -4.36 -3.63
CA ARG A 328 15.31 -3.45 -2.64
C ARG A 328 15.86 -4.17 -1.42
N GLY A 329 15.98 -5.49 -1.50
CA GLY A 329 16.58 -6.32 -0.44
C GLY A 329 15.67 -6.64 0.74
N VAL A 330 14.36 -6.31 0.67
CA VAL A 330 13.40 -6.74 1.68
C VAL A 330 13.24 -8.26 1.58
N ARG A 331 13.39 -8.97 2.69
CA ARG A 331 13.18 -10.42 2.76
C ARG A 331 11.68 -10.71 2.71
N ILE A 332 11.22 -11.12 1.53
CA ILE A 332 9.81 -11.38 1.25
C ILE A 332 9.46 -12.83 1.55
N ALA A 333 8.31 -13.03 2.22
CA ALA A 333 7.62 -14.31 2.27
C ALA A 333 6.18 -14.15 1.76
N ALA A 334 5.82 -14.86 0.70
CA ALA A 334 4.46 -14.92 0.17
C ALA A 334 3.95 -16.36 0.28
N ILE A 335 2.96 -16.60 1.14
CA ILE A 335 2.41 -17.93 1.39
C ILE A 335 0.93 -17.93 1.06
N THR A 336 0.52 -18.87 0.24
CA THR A 336 -0.88 -19.03 -0.17
C THR A 336 -1.40 -20.43 0.16
N ALA A 337 -2.71 -20.54 0.29
CA ALA A 337 -3.34 -21.85 0.46
C ALA A 337 -3.21 -22.70 -0.81
N LYS A 338 -3.46 -22.12 -2.01
CA LYS A 338 -3.57 -22.82 -3.29
C LYS A 338 -2.41 -22.53 -4.26
N ASP A 339 -1.87 -23.54 -4.94
CA ASP A 339 -0.65 -23.41 -5.77
C ASP A 339 -0.83 -22.53 -7.01
N LYS A 340 -2.01 -22.49 -7.58
CA LYS A 340 -2.30 -21.63 -8.74
C LYS A 340 -1.97 -20.16 -8.46
N LEU A 341 -2.39 -19.64 -7.31
CA LEU A 341 -2.12 -18.26 -6.91
C LEU A 341 -0.63 -18.05 -6.60
N ARG A 342 0.07 -19.05 -6.04
CA ARG A 342 1.50 -18.97 -5.76
C ARG A 342 2.32 -18.55 -6.97
N LYS A 343 2.03 -19.11 -8.15
CA LYS A 343 2.76 -18.78 -9.37
C LYS A 343 2.60 -17.32 -9.78
N ILE A 344 1.42 -16.74 -9.52
CA ILE A 344 1.18 -15.31 -9.76
C ILE A 344 1.89 -14.44 -8.71
N LEU A 345 1.84 -14.86 -7.43
CA LEU A 345 2.52 -14.13 -6.33
C LEU A 345 4.05 -14.15 -6.50
N ALA A 346 4.59 -15.19 -7.12
CA ALA A 346 6.02 -15.32 -7.40
C ALA A 346 6.54 -14.40 -8.52
N HIS A 347 5.66 -13.61 -9.17
CA HIS A 347 6.06 -12.71 -10.25
C HIS A 347 7.22 -11.80 -9.84
N GLY A 348 8.33 -11.89 -10.57
CA GLY A 348 9.54 -11.12 -10.34
C GLY A 348 10.36 -11.52 -9.10
N LEU A 349 9.88 -12.43 -8.28
CA LEU A 349 10.64 -13.00 -7.17
C LEU A 349 11.64 -14.05 -7.70
N LYS A 350 12.85 -14.06 -7.15
CA LYS A 350 13.92 -15.00 -7.53
C LYS A 350 14.39 -15.80 -6.33
N SER A 351 15.41 -16.62 -6.51
CA SER A 351 16.05 -17.39 -5.43
C SER A 351 16.40 -16.50 -4.23
N GLY A 352 15.92 -16.89 -3.04
CA GLY A 352 16.08 -16.11 -1.79
C GLY A 352 14.78 -15.52 -1.24
N ALA A 353 13.77 -15.23 -2.08
CA ALA A 353 12.43 -14.95 -1.60
C ALA A 353 11.73 -16.26 -1.24
N ILE A 354 10.96 -16.27 -0.16
CA ILE A 354 10.13 -17.43 0.22
C ILE A 354 8.76 -17.29 -0.45
N CYS A 355 8.43 -18.23 -1.35
CA CYS A 355 7.11 -18.24 -2.00
C CYS A 355 6.63 -19.68 -2.18
N PHE A 356 5.62 -20.11 -1.42
CA PHE A 356 5.06 -21.44 -1.53
C PHE A 356 3.56 -21.51 -1.25
N SER A 357 2.95 -22.64 -1.62
CA SER A 357 1.56 -22.97 -1.29
C SER A 357 1.48 -24.05 -0.24
N ALA A 358 0.51 -23.96 0.66
CA ALA A 358 0.21 -25.02 1.62
C ALA A 358 -0.22 -26.32 0.91
N GLU A 359 -0.95 -26.20 -0.21
CA GLU A 359 -1.40 -27.33 -1.04
C GLU A 359 -0.23 -28.21 -1.51
N ARG A 360 0.93 -27.60 -1.81
CA ARG A 360 2.12 -28.30 -2.31
C ARG A 360 3.34 -28.14 -1.39
N ALA A 361 3.11 -28.04 -0.10
CA ALA A 361 4.16 -27.85 0.89
C ALA A 361 5.22 -28.98 0.87
N ALA A 362 4.80 -30.23 0.59
CA ALA A 362 5.69 -31.39 0.48
C ALA A 362 6.63 -31.34 -0.76
N GLU A 363 6.27 -30.55 -1.79
CA GLU A 363 7.02 -30.45 -3.04
C GLU A 363 8.01 -29.28 -3.05
N CYS A 364 8.08 -28.48 -1.99
CA CYS A 364 8.88 -27.26 -1.94
C CYS A 364 10.39 -27.54 -1.99
N THR A 365 11.09 -26.76 -2.81
CA THR A 365 12.56 -26.77 -2.92
C THR A 365 13.15 -25.41 -2.55
N LEU A 366 14.43 -25.38 -2.18
CA LEU A 366 15.13 -24.13 -1.94
C LEU A 366 15.24 -23.28 -3.20
N GLU A 367 15.41 -23.93 -4.37
CA GLU A 367 15.57 -23.25 -5.66
C GLU A 367 14.28 -22.53 -6.09
N ASP A 368 13.13 -23.23 -6.03
CA ASP A 368 11.85 -22.72 -6.53
C ASP A 368 11.07 -21.90 -5.50
N ASN A 369 11.24 -22.22 -4.20
CA ASN A 369 10.36 -21.71 -3.15
C ASN A 369 11.11 -20.92 -2.06
N GLY A 370 12.45 -20.88 -2.08
CA GLY A 370 13.27 -20.29 -1.01
C GLY A 370 13.21 -21.03 0.33
N ILE A 371 12.53 -22.18 0.35
CA ILE A 371 12.37 -23.07 1.51
C ILE A 371 12.16 -24.49 1.04
N ALA A 372 12.74 -25.46 1.75
CA ALA A 372 12.54 -26.89 1.48
C ALA A 372 11.99 -27.61 2.72
N ASP A 373 11.52 -28.84 2.52
CA ASP A 373 11.02 -29.70 3.62
C ASP A 373 9.99 -29.01 4.51
N VAL A 374 9.06 -28.26 3.93
CA VAL A 374 8.13 -27.38 4.65
C VAL A 374 7.32 -28.14 5.71
N GLU A 375 6.84 -29.35 5.44
CA GLU A 375 6.12 -30.17 6.42
C GLU A 375 7.01 -30.51 7.63
N LYS A 376 8.25 -30.94 7.39
CA LYS A 376 9.22 -31.23 8.45
C LYS A 376 9.61 -29.95 9.21
N TRP A 377 9.86 -28.87 8.47
CA TRP A 377 10.18 -27.57 9.05
C TRP A 377 9.04 -27.06 9.94
N LEU A 378 7.79 -27.12 9.47
CA LEU A 378 6.63 -26.68 10.25
C LEU A 378 6.26 -27.65 11.37
N GLY A 379 6.61 -28.93 11.22
CA GLY A 379 6.31 -30.00 12.17
C GLY A 379 4.91 -30.60 12.03
N GLN A 380 4.27 -30.34 10.88
CA GLN A 380 2.93 -30.88 10.57
C GLN A 380 2.80 -31.19 9.08
N PRO A 381 2.02 -32.24 8.69
CA PRO A 381 1.78 -32.55 7.29
C PRO A 381 0.92 -31.49 6.61
N ALA A 382 1.08 -31.34 5.30
CA ALA A 382 0.21 -30.47 4.49
C ALA A 382 -1.25 -30.96 4.57
N PRO A 383 -2.20 -30.08 4.91
CA PRO A 383 -3.60 -30.46 4.98
C PRO A 383 -4.20 -30.69 3.58
N SER A 384 -5.36 -31.38 3.53
CA SER A 384 -6.14 -31.50 2.30
C SER A 384 -6.55 -30.12 1.78
N GLN A 385 -6.49 -29.93 0.46
CA GLN A 385 -6.96 -28.72 -0.22
C GLN A 385 -8.45 -28.40 0.04
N TYR A 386 -9.25 -29.41 0.43
CA TYR A 386 -10.66 -29.28 0.78
C TYR A 386 -10.88 -29.23 2.29
N SER A 387 -10.07 -28.47 3.00
CA SER A 387 -10.21 -28.27 4.44
C SER A 387 -9.89 -26.84 4.87
N GLY A 388 -10.54 -26.38 5.94
CA GLY A 388 -10.21 -25.10 6.57
C GLY A 388 -8.80 -25.07 7.19
N THR A 389 -8.26 -26.25 7.54
CA THR A 389 -6.91 -26.37 8.11
C THR A 389 -5.80 -25.97 7.13
N LEU A 390 -6.08 -25.96 5.82
CA LEU A 390 -5.14 -25.45 4.81
C LEU A 390 -4.81 -23.97 5.05
N SER A 391 -5.82 -23.17 5.39
CA SER A 391 -5.64 -21.75 5.75
C SER A 391 -4.87 -21.58 7.06
N LEU A 392 -5.11 -22.44 8.03
CA LEU A 392 -4.40 -22.40 9.32
C LEU A 392 -2.93 -22.75 9.16
N PHE A 393 -2.59 -23.69 8.26
CA PHE A 393 -1.22 -24.02 7.90
C PHE A 393 -0.45 -22.82 7.34
N VAL A 394 -1.08 -21.98 6.50
CA VAL A 394 -0.50 -20.74 5.99
C VAL A 394 -0.13 -19.78 7.13
N LEU A 395 -1.05 -19.61 8.10
CA LEU A 395 -0.82 -18.72 9.25
C LEU A 395 0.27 -19.27 10.18
N ASP A 396 0.27 -20.59 10.45
CA ASP A 396 1.28 -21.26 11.28
C ASP A 396 2.68 -21.14 10.64
N ALA A 397 2.78 -21.27 9.32
CA ALA A 397 4.02 -21.05 8.60
C ALA A 397 4.49 -19.59 8.69
N GLY A 398 3.59 -18.61 8.57
CA GLY A 398 3.90 -17.19 8.75
C GLY A 398 4.41 -16.88 10.16
N ILE A 399 3.76 -17.42 11.19
CA ILE A 399 4.19 -17.29 12.60
C ILE A 399 5.62 -17.83 12.76
N LYS A 400 5.90 -19.03 12.23
CA LYS A 400 7.23 -19.64 12.35
C LYS A 400 8.32 -18.85 11.63
N LEU A 401 8.05 -18.32 10.45
CA LEU A 401 9.01 -17.45 9.74
C LEU A 401 9.39 -16.20 10.54
N LEU A 402 8.41 -15.57 11.21
CA LEU A 402 8.68 -14.43 12.09
C LEU A 402 9.49 -14.84 13.33
N GLN A 403 9.17 -15.96 13.97
CA GLN A 403 9.92 -16.48 15.12
C GLN A 403 11.39 -16.74 14.75
N GLU A 404 11.64 -17.25 13.55
CA GLU A 404 12.97 -17.53 13.02
C GLU A 404 13.64 -16.29 12.38
N LYS A 405 12.95 -15.13 12.35
CA LYS A 405 13.41 -13.86 11.74
C LYS A 405 13.87 -14.03 10.28
N ARG A 406 13.13 -14.81 9.51
CA ARG A 406 13.47 -15.13 8.11
C ARG A 406 12.80 -14.20 7.10
N SER A 407 11.98 -13.25 7.53
CA SER A 407 11.21 -12.39 6.66
C SER A 407 10.98 -11.02 7.30
N ASP A 408 11.05 -9.96 6.51
CA ASP A 408 10.75 -8.58 6.90
C ASP A 408 9.31 -8.23 6.52
N PHE A 409 8.81 -8.83 5.44
CA PHE A 409 7.45 -8.64 4.95
C PHE A 409 6.81 -9.96 4.56
N LEU A 410 5.65 -10.24 5.15
CA LEU A 410 4.84 -11.43 4.86
C LEU A 410 3.54 -11.06 4.18
N TYR A 411 3.21 -11.76 3.08
CA TYR A 411 1.88 -11.79 2.50
C TYR A 411 1.28 -13.19 2.65
N LEU A 412 0.20 -13.29 3.41
CA LEU A 412 -0.46 -14.56 3.75
C LEU A 412 -1.87 -14.55 3.16
N THR A 413 -2.16 -15.43 2.21
CA THR A 413 -3.49 -15.51 1.60
C THR A 413 -4.12 -16.88 1.81
N LEU A 414 -5.34 -16.88 2.33
CA LEU A 414 -6.06 -18.05 2.80
C LEU A 414 -6.93 -18.66 1.70
N SER A 415 -7.81 -19.59 2.07
CA SER A 415 -8.79 -20.24 1.18
C SER A 415 -10.20 -20.03 1.70
N ASP A 416 -11.14 -19.87 0.79
CA ASP A 416 -12.56 -19.65 1.01
C ASP A 416 -13.40 -20.94 1.16
N TYR A 417 -12.76 -22.10 1.33
CA TYR A 417 -13.45 -23.38 1.40
C TYR A 417 -14.57 -23.41 2.47
N ILE A 418 -14.30 -22.85 3.64
CA ILE A 418 -15.28 -22.76 4.73
C ILE A 418 -16.39 -21.79 4.37
N GLN A 419 -16.05 -20.63 3.79
CA GLN A 419 -16.98 -19.57 3.44
C GLN A 419 -17.99 -19.99 2.36
N HIS A 420 -17.59 -20.86 1.44
CA HIS A 420 -18.50 -21.45 0.45
C HIS A 420 -19.54 -22.41 1.04
N LYS A 421 -19.23 -23.03 2.18
CA LYS A 421 -20.10 -24.04 2.79
C LYS A 421 -20.91 -23.48 3.96
N TYR A 422 -20.34 -22.61 4.75
CA TYR A 422 -20.83 -22.24 6.05
C TYR A 422 -21.03 -20.74 6.18
N ALA A 423 -22.27 -20.35 6.44
CA ALA A 423 -22.64 -18.95 6.63
C ALA A 423 -22.07 -18.40 7.96
N PRO A 424 -21.84 -17.08 8.06
CA PRO A 424 -21.53 -16.45 9.34
C PRO A 424 -22.55 -16.86 10.41
N GLY A 425 -22.06 -17.27 11.59
CA GLY A 425 -22.92 -17.73 12.67
C GLY A 425 -23.16 -19.23 12.74
N SER A 426 -22.74 -20.01 11.75
CA SER A 426 -22.67 -21.47 11.87
C SER A 426 -21.50 -21.88 12.74
N LYS A 427 -21.61 -23.06 13.37
CA LYS A 427 -20.55 -23.57 14.26
C LYS A 427 -19.21 -23.69 13.55
N GLU A 428 -19.21 -24.23 12.35
CA GLU A 428 -18.01 -24.47 11.54
C GLU A 428 -17.32 -23.17 11.12
N ALA A 429 -18.10 -22.15 10.76
CA ALA A 429 -17.58 -20.82 10.45
C ALA A 429 -17.01 -20.14 11.69
N ASP A 430 -17.66 -20.30 12.84
CA ASP A 430 -17.21 -19.74 14.12
C ASP A 430 -15.92 -20.41 14.60
N ASP A 431 -15.85 -21.72 14.55
CA ASP A 431 -14.66 -22.51 14.91
C ASP A 431 -13.47 -22.09 14.01
N PHE A 432 -13.71 -21.92 12.72
CA PHE A 432 -12.69 -21.48 11.76
C PHE A 432 -12.22 -20.05 12.03
N MET A 433 -13.14 -19.10 12.20
CA MET A 433 -12.80 -17.72 12.50
C MET A 433 -12.11 -17.56 13.86
N GLY A 434 -12.50 -18.33 14.86
CA GLY A 434 -11.83 -18.39 16.16
C GLY A 434 -10.38 -18.91 16.05
N ALA A 435 -10.15 -19.94 15.22
CA ALA A 435 -8.81 -20.46 14.96
C ALA A 435 -7.91 -19.46 14.20
N ILE A 436 -8.49 -18.65 13.31
CA ILE A 436 -7.78 -17.53 12.66
C ILE A 436 -7.47 -16.45 13.70
N ASP A 437 -8.43 -16.08 14.56
CA ASP A 437 -8.26 -15.04 15.59
C ASP A 437 -7.12 -15.38 16.56
N GLU A 438 -7.00 -16.65 16.97
CA GLU A 438 -5.89 -17.12 17.82
C GLU A 438 -4.53 -16.87 17.15
N ARG A 439 -4.40 -17.24 15.87
CA ARG A 439 -3.17 -17.04 15.09
C ARG A 439 -2.88 -15.57 14.80
N LEU A 440 -3.92 -14.79 14.59
CA LEU A 440 -3.81 -13.32 14.50
C LEU A 440 -3.20 -12.74 15.78
N GLY A 441 -3.63 -13.22 16.95
CA GLY A 441 -3.04 -12.85 18.25
C GLY A 441 -1.54 -13.15 18.33
N ASN A 442 -1.11 -14.33 17.83
CA ASN A 442 0.29 -14.72 17.77
C ASN A 442 1.10 -13.82 16.80
N LEU A 443 0.55 -13.54 15.61
CA LEU A 443 1.18 -12.64 14.62
C LEU A 443 1.31 -11.21 15.17
N MET A 444 0.30 -10.69 15.86
CA MET A 444 0.36 -9.37 16.53
C MET A 444 1.40 -9.30 17.65
N GLY A 445 1.77 -10.42 18.23
CA GLY A 445 2.84 -10.52 19.24
C GLY A 445 4.25 -10.55 18.65
N LEU A 446 4.39 -10.87 17.36
CA LEU A 446 5.66 -11.06 16.66
C LEU A 446 5.96 -9.95 15.65
N ALA A 447 4.95 -9.48 14.94
CA ALA A 447 5.10 -8.43 13.92
C ALA A 447 4.76 -7.05 14.49
N SER A 448 5.50 -6.04 14.03
CA SER A 448 5.29 -4.65 14.43
C SER A 448 4.05 -4.04 13.76
N VAL A 449 3.75 -4.45 12.54
CA VAL A 449 2.59 -4.01 11.76
C VAL A 449 1.85 -5.21 11.20
N VAL A 450 0.55 -5.28 11.46
CA VAL A 450 -0.34 -6.31 10.90
C VAL A 450 -1.49 -5.64 10.15
N GLY A 451 -1.65 -5.98 8.87
CA GLY A 451 -2.79 -5.59 8.04
C GLY A 451 -3.65 -6.81 7.73
N VAL A 452 -4.97 -6.65 7.74
CA VAL A 452 -5.91 -7.71 7.35
C VAL A 452 -6.92 -7.14 6.37
N THR A 453 -7.18 -7.88 5.29
CA THR A 453 -8.22 -7.56 4.31
C THR A 453 -8.84 -8.84 3.74
N GLY A 454 -9.86 -8.69 2.91
CA GLY A 454 -10.41 -9.75 2.07
C GLY A 454 -10.19 -9.45 0.59
N ASP A 455 -10.23 -10.47 -0.21
CA ASP A 455 -10.28 -10.34 -1.67
C ASP A 455 -11.72 -10.12 -2.17
N HIS A 456 -12.70 -10.74 -1.53
CA HIS A 456 -14.15 -10.55 -1.75
C HIS A 456 -14.96 -11.00 -0.53
N GLY A 457 -16.26 -10.70 -0.55
CA GLY A 457 -17.25 -11.25 0.36
C GLY A 457 -17.86 -12.56 -0.17
N MET A 458 -18.98 -12.98 0.43
CA MET A 458 -19.65 -14.24 0.10
C MET A 458 -21.16 -14.14 0.36
N SER A 459 -22.00 -14.47 -0.63
CA SER A 459 -23.46 -14.44 -0.48
C SER A 459 -24.09 -15.82 -0.67
N GLN A 460 -25.22 -16.04 -0.02
CA GLN A 460 -26.05 -17.21 -0.26
C GLN A 460 -26.83 -17.06 -1.57
N LYS A 461 -26.84 -18.11 -2.39
CA LYS A 461 -27.37 -18.12 -3.76
C LYS A 461 -28.54 -19.09 -3.88
N SER A 462 -29.57 -18.86 -3.05
CA SER A 462 -30.75 -19.71 -3.00
C SER A 462 -32.02 -18.91 -3.19
N ASN A 463 -33.02 -19.54 -3.75
CA ASN A 463 -34.39 -19.02 -3.83
C ASN A 463 -35.08 -19.08 -2.45
N GLU A 464 -36.35 -18.64 -2.38
CA GLU A 464 -37.15 -18.66 -1.14
C GLU A 464 -37.39 -20.08 -0.58
N ALA A 465 -37.33 -21.10 -1.44
CA ALA A 465 -37.45 -22.52 -1.05
C ALA A 465 -36.13 -23.12 -0.54
N GLY A 466 -35.02 -22.34 -0.59
CA GLY A 466 -33.68 -22.82 -0.20
C GLY A 466 -32.95 -23.58 -1.30
N GLU A 467 -33.49 -23.67 -2.49
CA GLU A 467 -32.86 -24.34 -3.64
C GLU A 467 -31.88 -23.39 -4.35
N PRO A 468 -30.81 -23.89 -5.00
CA PRO A 468 -29.89 -23.07 -5.79
C PRO A 468 -30.65 -22.24 -6.84
N ASN A 469 -30.42 -20.90 -6.81
CA ASN A 469 -31.03 -19.97 -7.75
C ASN A 469 -30.05 -19.68 -8.89
N VAL A 470 -30.17 -20.44 -9.99
CA VAL A 470 -29.21 -20.45 -11.10
C VAL A 470 -29.88 -19.99 -12.39
N LEU A 471 -29.34 -18.96 -13.01
CA LEU A 471 -29.63 -18.54 -14.38
C LEU A 471 -28.64 -19.20 -15.34
N PHE A 472 -29.06 -20.15 -16.18
CA PHE A 472 -28.26 -20.69 -17.27
C PHE A 472 -28.32 -19.76 -18.49
N LEU A 473 -27.49 -18.73 -18.50
CA LEU A 473 -27.63 -17.58 -19.39
C LEU A 473 -27.41 -17.95 -20.87
N GLU A 474 -26.46 -18.82 -21.18
CA GLU A 474 -26.20 -19.23 -22.57
C GLU A 474 -27.41 -19.96 -23.17
N GLU A 475 -28.07 -20.85 -22.40
CA GLU A 475 -29.30 -21.51 -22.83
C GLU A 475 -30.40 -20.49 -23.09
N ALA A 476 -30.65 -19.57 -22.16
CA ALA A 476 -31.68 -18.55 -22.28
C ALA A 476 -31.45 -17.61 -23.47
N LEU A 477 -30.21 -17.23 -23.74
CA LEU A 477 -29.87 -16.38 -24.88
C LEU A 477 -29.99 -17.14 -26.20
N ASN A 478 -29.50 -18.38 -26.28
CA ASN A 478 -29.54 -19.17 -27.49
C ASN A 478 -30.96 -19.64 -27.85
N GLU A 479 -31.82 -19.87 -26.86
CA GLU A 479 -33.25 -20.12 -27.10
C GLU A 479 -33.95 -18.94 -27.78
N LYS A 480 -33.62 -17.72 -27.37
CA LYS A 480 -34.25 -16.51 -27.87
C LYS A 480 -33.65 -15.97 -29.17
N PHE A 481 -32.34 -16.01 -29.33
CA PHE A 481 -31.62 -15.37 -30.44
C PHE A 481 -31.12 -16.36 -31.50
N GLY A 482 -31.31 -17.65 -31.29
CA GLY A 482 -30.92 -18.73 -32.20
C GLY A 482 -29.73 -19.55 -31.66
N ALA A 483 -29.63 -20.77 -32.16
CA ALA A 483 -28.56 -21.69 -31.74
C ALA A 483 -27.17 -21.06 -31.93
N ASP A 484 -26.33 -21.16 -30.91
CA ASP A 484 -24.95 -20.62 -30.89
C ASP A 484 -24.88 -19.10 -31.12
N ALA A 485 -25.93 -18.35 -30.84
CA ALA A 485 -25.93 -16.89 -30.97
C ALA A 485 -24.96 -16.23 -29.98
N SER A 486 -24.76 -16.87 -28.85
CA SER A 486 -23.83 -16.40 -27.81
C SER A 486 -23.04 -17.54 -27.18
N ARG A 487 -21.89 -17.19 -26.60
CA ARG A 487 -21.06 -18.04 -25.71
C ARG A 487 -20.89 -17.34 -24.38
N VAL A 488 -21.18 -18.01 -23.29
CA VAL A 488 -21.07 -17.46 -21.92
C VAL A 488 -19.86 -18.06 -21.23
N ILE A 489 -18.95 -17.20 -20.79
CA ILE A 489 -17.76 -17.56 -20.02
C ILE A 489 -18.00 -17.18 -18.57
N CYS A 490 -17.78 -18.15 -17.67
CA CYS A 490 -17.83 -17.98 -16.23
C CYS A 490 -16.40 -17.78 -15.68
N PRO A 491 -15.95 -16.54 -15.38
CA PRO A 491 -14.57 -16.30 -14.96
C PRO A 491 -14.20 -16.91 -13.61
N ILE A 492 -15.17 -17.36 -12.82
CA ILE A 492 -14.98 -18.11 -11.58
C ILE A 492 -14.51 -19.55 -11.82
N THR A 493 -14.65 -20.06 -13.05
CA THR A 493 -14.33 -21.45 -13.38
C THR A 493 -12.94 -21.83 -12.93
N ASP A 494 -12.89 -22.90 -12.14
CA ASP A 494 -11.67 -23.53 -11.65
C ASP A 494 -11.90 -25.04 -11.55
N PRO A 495 -11.35 -25.87 -12.45
CA PRO A 495 -11.57 -27.32 -12.43
C PRO A 495 -11.02 -28.01 -11.19
N PHE A 496 -10.17 -27.34 -10.42
CA PHE A 496 -9.67 -27.84 -9.13
C PHE A 496 -10.61 -27.52 -7.96
N VAL A 497 -11.62 -26.66 -8.19
CA VAL A 497 -12.57 -26.21 -7.16
C VAL A 497 -13.99 -26.62 -7.57
N ARG A 498 -14.56 -27.61 -6.88
CA ARG A 498 -15.85 -28.22 -7.24
C ARG A 498 -17.03 -27.79 -6.37
N HIS A 499 -16.78 -27.14 -5.24
CA HIS A 499 -17.82 -26.85 -4.23
C HIS A 499 -18.83 -25.75 -4.61
N HIS A 500 -18.59 -24.99 -5.69
CA HIS A 500 -19.53 -23.99 -6.23
C HIS A 500 -19.99 -24.30 -7.67
N GLY A 501 -19.67 -25.48 -8.22
CA GLY A 501 -20.07 -25.90 -9.57
C GLY A 501 -19.68 -24.96 -10.69
N ALA A 502 -18.62 -24.15 -10.55
CA ALA A 502 -18.19 -23.09 -11.45
C ALA A 502 -19.26 -21.98 -11.66
N LEU A 503 -20.15 -21.78 -10.69
CA LEU A 503 -21.21 -20.78 -10.68
C LEU A 503 -20.82 -19.54 -9.88
N GLY A 504 -20.92 -18.37 -10.49
CA GLY A 504 -20.61 -17.08 -9.87
C GLY A 504 -21.63 -16.00 -10.20
N SER A 505 -21.43 -14.82 -9.63
CA SER A 505 -22.35 -13.68 -9.86
C SER A 505 -21.95 -12.78 -11.04
N PHE A 506 -20.91 -13.15 -11.80
CA PHE A 506 -20.39 -12.36 -12.92
C PHE A 506 -20.02 -13.27 -14.07
N VAL A 507 -20.51 -12.94 -15.28
CA VAL A 507 -20.15 -13.67 -16.51
C VAL A 507 -19.87 -12.72 -17.67
N ARG A 508 -19.12 -13.22 -18.68
CA ARG A 508 -18.87 -12.57 -19.95
C ARG A 508 -19.61 -13.28 -21.06
N VAL A 509 -20.33 -12.51 -21.87
CA VAL A 509 -21.05 -13.00 -23.05
C VAL A 509 -20.32 -12.56 -24.30
N TYR A 510 -20.03 -13.49 -25.17
CA TYR A 510 -19.42 -13.28 -26.48
C TYR A 510 -20.45 -13.58 -27.56
N LEU A 511 -20.66 -12.62 -28.46
CA LEU A 511 -21.67 -12.69 -29.49
C LEU A 511 -21.09 -13.23 -30.79
N LYS A 512 -21.86 -14.09 -31.46
CA LYS A 512 -21.51 -14.54 -32.80
C LYS A 512 -21.76 -13.44 -33.84
N ASP A 513 -22.79 -12.62 -33.64
CA ASP A 513 -23.16 -11.48 -34.49
C ASP A 513 -23.31 -10.21 -33.63
N LEU A 514 -22.35 -9.28 -33.76
CA LEU A 514 -22.35 -8.02 -33.01
C LEU A 514 -23.54 -7.10 -33.31
N SER A 515 -24.26 -7.32 -34.43
CA SER A 515 -25.52 -6.58 -34.69
C SER A 515 -26.58 -6.87 -33.64
N GLN A 516 -26.51 -8.00 -32.95
CA GLN A 516 -27.41 -8.42 -31.88
C GLN A 516 -27.04 -7.84 -30.49
N LEU A 517 -25.97 -7.04 -30.38
CA LEU A 517 -25.50 -6.51 -29.08
C LEU A 517 -26.64 -5.79 -28.31
N LYS A 518 -27.30 -4.83 -28.94
CA LYS A 518 -28.34 -4.04 -28.26
C LYS A 518 -29.58 -4.88 -27.88
N PRO A 519 -30.16 -5.70 -28.77
CA PRO A 519 -31.28 -6.58 -28.42
C PRO A 519 -30.91 -7.56 -27.29
N MET A 520 -29.72 -8.17 -27.34
CA MET A 520 -29.29 -9.15 -26.36
C MET A 520 -29.00 -8.50 -25.00
N LEU A 521 -28.35 -7.34 -24.98
CA LEU A 521 -28.14 -6.54 -23.77
C LEU A 521 -29.47 -6.15 -23.12
N SER A 522 -30.43 -5.66 -23.91
CA SER A 522 -31.77 -5.33 -23.40
C SER A 522 -32.50 -6.55 -22.82
N HIS A 523 -32.30 -7.72 -23.41
CA HIS A 523 -32.84 -8.95 -22.87
C HIS A 523 -32.19 -9.34 -21.56
N CYS A 524 -30.86 -9.31 -21.45
CA CYS A 524 -30.17 -9.58 -20.21
C CYS A 524 -30.66 -8.69 -19.07
N CYS A 525 -30.85 -7.38 -19.33
CA CYS A 525 -31.42 -6.45 -18.34
C CYS A 525 -32.84 -6.80 -17.89
N SER A 526 -33.60 -7.56 -18.69
CA SER A 526 -34.99 -7.93 -18.36
C SER A 526 -35.11 -9.21 -17.53
N LEU A 527 -34.02 -9.97 -17.35
CA LEU A 527 -34.05 -11.23 -16.62
C LEU A 527 -34.11 -10.98 -15.09
N PRO A 528 -34.98 -11.70 -14.37
CA PRO A 528 -35.25 -11.43 -12.95
C PRO A 528 -34.03 -11.65 -12.04
N GLU A 529 -33.10 -12.55 -12.40
CA GLU A 529 -31.91 -12.87 -11.66
C GLU A 529 -30.78 -11.84 -11.87
N VAL A 530 -30.88 -11.00 -12.91
CA VAL A 530 -29.85 -10.03 -13.29
C VAL A 530 -30.02 -8.74 -12.49
N GLU A 531 -28.95 -8.29 -11.88
CA GLU A 531 -28.83 -6.99 -11.21
C GLU A 531 -28.42 -5.92 -12.23
N GLU A 532 -27.40 -6.23 -13.05
CA GLU A 532 -26.91 -5.33 -14.06
C GLU A 532 -26.37 -6.09 -15.29
N ALA A 533 -26.62 -5.53 -16.47
CA ALA A 533 -25.94 -5.94 -17.70
C ALA A 533 -25.45 -4.70 -18.44
N LEU A 534 -24.21 -4.75 -18.93
CA LEU A 534 -23.53 -3.65 -19.62
C LEU A 534 -22.82 -4.15 -20.87
N SER A 535 -22.57 -3.25 -21.84
CA SER A 535 -21.57 -3.56 -22.86
C SER A 535 -20.22 -3.81 -22.22
N GLY A 536 -19.35 -4.62 -22.83
CA GLY A 536 -18.00 -4.88 -22.32
C GLY A 536 -17.19 -3.60 -22.10
N GLU A 537 -17.30 -2.63 -23.01
CA GLU A 537 -16.63 -1.33 -22.90
C GLU A 537 -17.14 -0.50 -21.71
N ASP A 538 -18.47 -0.46 -21.51
CA ASP A 538 -19.05 0.28 -20.39
C ASP A 538 -18.73 -0.38 -19.04
N ALA A 539 -18.77 -1.72 -19.00
CA ALA A 539 -18.38 -2.48 -17.83
C ALA A 539 -16.89 -2.28 -17.48
N ALA A 540 -16.00 -2.35 -18.48
CA ALA A 540 -14.59 -2.09 -18.29
C ALA A 540 -14.32 -0.69 -17.73
N ARG A 541 -15.00 0.32 -18.24
CA ARG A 541 -14.89 1.71 -17.76
C ARG A 541 -15.44 1.88 -16.35
N LYS A 542 -16.62 1.32 -16.07
CA LYS A 542 -17.31 1.46 -14.79
C LYS A 542 -16.58 0.75 -13.65
N TYR A 543 -16.06 -0.43 -13.94
CA TYR A 543 -15.48 -1.34 -12.94
C TYR A 543 -13.96 -1.45 -13.00
N GLU A 544 -13.28 -0.58 -13.76
CA GLU A 544 -11.81 -0.55 -13.88
C GLU A 544 -11.25 -1.92 -14.31
N MET A 545 -11.87 -2.54 -15.33
CA MET A 545 -11.44 -3.82 -15.90
C MET A 545 -10.68 -3.62 -17.23
N PRO A 546 -9.83 -4.57 -17.65
CA PRO A 546 -9.09 -4.47 -18.91
C PRO A 546 -10.02 -4.67 -20.11
N VAL A 547 -10.26 -3.61 -20.88
CA VAL A 547 -11.23 -3.62 -22.01
C VAL A 547 -10.90 -4.68 -23.05
N ASP A 548 -9.62 -4.95 -23.30
CA ASP A 548 -9.14 -5.94 -24.26
C ASP A 548 -9.35 -7.41 -23.83
N ARG A 549 -9.78 -7.62 -22.57
CA ARG A 549 -10.06 -8.96 -22.01
C ARG A 549 -11.51 -9.14 -21.59
N GLU A 550 -12.38 -8.19 -21.95
CA GLU A 550 -13.80 -8.27 -21.65
C GLU A 550 -14.59 -8.95 -22.78
N GLY A 551 -15.80 -9.47 -22.42
CA GLY A 551 -16.79 -9.94 -23.38
C GLY A 551 -17.46 -8.79 -24.13
N ASP A 552 -18.39 -9.10 -25.02
CA ASP A 552 -19.20 -8.10 -25.69
C ASP A 552 -20.28 -7.55 -24.74
N ILE A 553 -20.79 -8.42 -23.84
CA ILE A 553 -21.66 -8.06 -22.73
C ILE A 553 -21.09 -8.64 -21.43
N VAL A 554 -21.22 -7.88 -20.36
CA VAL A 554 -21.00 -8.32 -18.98
C VAL A 554 -22.34 -8.40 -18.29
N VAL A 555 -22.61 -9.50 -17.58
CA VAL A 555 -23.84 -9.70 -16.82
C VAL A 555 -23.49 -10.03 -15.37
N ILE A 556 -24.14 -9.32 -14.44
CA ILE A 556 -23.97 -9.44 -13.00
C ILE A 556 -25.29 -9.84 -12.37
N SER A 557 -25.30 -10.88 -11.54
CA SER A 557 -26.50 -11.35 -10.86
C SER A 557 -26.79 -10.58 -9.57
N LYS A 558 -28.07 -10.63 -9.17
CA LYS A 558 -28.48 -10.20 -7.83
C LYS A 558 -27.85 -11.05 -6.74
N SER A 559 -27.83 -10.54 -5.51
CA SER A 559 -27.19 -11.17 -4.35
C SER A 559 -27.58 -12.62 -4.11
N HIS A 560 -28.84 -12.99 -4.39
CA HIS A 560 -29.40 -14.32 -4.14
C HIS A 560 -29.38 -15.25 -5.38
N ALA A 561 -28.73 -14.85 -6.48
CA ALA A 561 -28.63 -15.63 -7.70
C ALA A 561 -27.19 -15.81 -8.16
N VAL A 562 -26.96 -16.83 -8.98
CA VAL A 562 -25.73 -17.06 -9.74
C VAL A 562 -26.03 -17.24 -11.22
N ILE A 563 -25.02 -17.08 -12.05
CA ILE A 563 -25.11 -17.26 -13.49
C ILE A 563 -24.16 -18.38 -13.91
N GLY A 564 -24.66 -19.30 -14.71
CA GLY A 564 -23.91 -20.34 -15.40
C GLY A 564 -24.01 -20.21 -16.92
N SER A 565 -23.22 -21.02 -17.64
CA SER A 565 -23.29 -21.16 -19.09
C SER A 565 -24.50 -22.00 -19.49
N LYS A 566 -24.33 -23.31 -19.58
CA LYS A 566 -25.39 -24.31 -19.83
C LYS A 566 -25.52 -25.21 -18.61
N LYS A 567 -26.70 -25.73 -18.36
CA LYS A 567 -26.97 -26.63 -17.24
C LYS A 567 -26.05 -27.86 -17.23
N ALA A 568 -25.72 -28.36 -18.42
CA ALA A 568 -24.83 -29.52 -18.58
C ALA A 568 -23.37 -29.27 -18.18
N ASP A 569 -22.94 -28.00 -18.15
CA ASP A 569 -21.54 -27.62 -17.84
C ASP A 569 -21.30 -27.49 -16.32
N HIS A 570 -22.35 -27.58 -15.49
CA HIS A 570 -22.27 -27.31 -14.05
C HIS A 570 -22.72 -28.51 -13.23
N ASP A 571 -21.78 -29.08 -12.45
CA ASP A 571 -22.07 -30.20 -11.53
C ASP A 571 -22.57 -29.65 -10.18
N LEU A 572 -23.89 -29.76 -9.95
CA LEU A 572 -24.53 -29.37 -8.69
C LEU A 572 -24.61 -30.50 -7.66
N SER A 573 -24.01 -31.67 -7.92
CA SER A 573 -24.06 -32.81 -6.99
C SER A 573 -23.40 -32.51 -5.65
N ASN A 574 -22.39 -31.62 -5.64
CA ASN A 574 -21.63 -31.24 -4.44
C ASN A 574 -22.31 -30.13 -3.59
N VAL A 575 -23.42 -29.55 -4.05
CA VAL A 575 -24.19 -28.52 -3.30
C VAL A 575 -25.48 -29.09 -2.68
N LYS A 576 -25.63 -30.42 -2.63
CA LYS A 576 -26.83 -31.05 -2.03
C LYS A 576 -26.85 -31.00 -0.51
N ASP A 577 -25.66 -30.98 0.11
CA ASP A 577 -25.51 -31.10 1.56
C ASP A 577 -25.40 -29.75 2.28
N HIS A 578 -25.32 -28.62 1.53
CA HIS A 578 -25.25 -27.27 2.08
C HIS A 578 -25.83 -26.25 1.09
N PRO A 579 -26.33 -25.09 1.56
CA PRO A 579 -26.79 -24.02 0.67
C PRO A 579 -25.67 -23.57 -0.28
N LEU A 580 -26.01 -23.33 -1.56
CA LEU A 580 -25.06 -22.74 -2.49
C LEU A 580 -24.66 -21.33 -2.02
N ARG A 581 -23.37 -21.13 -1.84
CA ARG A 581 -22.77 -19.82 -1.56
C ARG A 581 -21.71 -19.52 -2.62
N SER A 582 -21.69 -18.31 -3.12
CA SER A 582 -20.77 -17.88 -4.17
C SER A 582 -20.57 -16.38 -4.15
N HIS A 583 -19.75 -15.90 -5.07
CA HIS A 583 -19.28 -14.52 -5.16
C HIS A 583 -19.08 -14.08 -6.61
N GLY A 584 -18.53 -12.89 -6.83
CA GLY A 584 -18.20 -12.36 -8.15
C GLY A 584 -18.94 -11.08 -8.51
N GLY A 585 -20.05 -10.78 -7.84
CA GLY A 585 -20.93 -9.65 -8.11
C GLY A 585 -20.71 -8.43 -7.21
N LEU A 586 -21.63 -7.48 -7.31
CA LEU A 586 -21.62 -6.23 -6.54
C LEU A 586 -21.88 -6.48 -5.05
N SER A 587 -22.70 -7.49 -4.73
CA SER A 587 -23.06 -7.86 -3.36
C SER A 587 -21.88 -8.39 -2.55
N GLU A 588 -20.87 -8.93 -3.20
CA GLU A 588 -19.68 -9.51 -2.58
C GLU A 588 -18.46 -8.58 -2.62
N GLN A 589 -18.65 -7.29 -2.92
CA GLN A 589 -17.56 -6.32 -2.93
C GLN A 589 -17.16 -5.84 -1.53
N ASP A 590 -18.09 -5.80 -0.58
CA ASP A 590 -17.78 -5.29 0.77
C ASP A 590 -16.86 -6.24 1.51
N ILE A 591 -15.71 -5.70 1.96
CA ILE A 591 -14.71 -6.42 2.74
C ILE A 591 -14.14 -5.52 3.85
N PRO A 592 -13.64 -6.09 4.96
CA PRO A 592 -12.90 -5.31 5.95
C PRO A 592 -11.50 -4.94 5.45
N VAL A 593 -11.05 -3.75 5.81
CA VAL A 593 -9.63 -3.35 5.79
C VAL A 593 -9.24 -2.92 7.20
N ILE A 594 -8.26 -3.60 7.78
CA ILE A 594 -7.87 -3.44 9.18
C ILE A 594 -6.35 -3.31 9.25
N MET A 595 -5.83 -2.45 10.12
CA MET A 595 -4.40 -2.30 10.40
C MET A 595 -4.17 -2.17 11.90
N SER A 596 -3.11 -2.80 12.43
CA SER A 596 -2.77 -2.83 13.86
C SER A 596 -2.31 -1.48 14.44
N LYS A 597 -2.00 -0.51 13.59
CA LYS A 597 -1.58 0.83 13.97
C LYS A 597 -2.66 1.85 13.60
N PRO A 598 -2.84 2.92 14.39
CA PRO A 598 -3.68 4.03 13.97
C PRO A 598 -3.09 4.68 12.72
N ARG A 599 -3.98 5.15 11.84
CA ARG A 599 -3.56 5.83 10.62
C ARG A 599 -2.98 7.22 10.93
N VAL A 600 -1.78 7.52 10.44
CA VAL A 600 -1.11 8.83 10.60
C VAL A 600 -0.91 9.47 9.21
N PRO A 601 -1.22 10.79 9.04
CA PRO A 601 -1.86 11.67 9.99
C PRO A 601 -3.36 11.36 10.17
N ALA A 602 -3.83 11.46 11.40
CA ALA A 602 -5.24 11.23 11.75
C ALA A 602 -6.20 12.29 11.15
N LYS A 603 -5.66 13.43 10.63
CA LYS A 603 -6.43 14.54 10.07
C LYS A 603 -6.78 14.30 8.60
N ALA A 604 -8.08 14.14 8.39
CA ALA A 604 -8.88 14.45 7.20
C ALA A 604 -8.16 14.35 5.83
N ALA A 605 -7.87 13.14 5.38
CA ALA A 605 -8.07 12.90 3.96
C ALA A 605 -9.58 12.92 3.66
N PRO A 606 -10.02 13.41 2.49
CA PRO A 606 -11.43 13.33 2.12
C PRO A 606 -11.93 11.90 2.31
N VAL A 607 -13.23 11.73 2.57
CA VAL A 607 -13.85 10.41 2.70
C VAL A 607 -13.53 9.64 1.42
N LYS A 608 -12.51 8.80 1.49
CA LYS A 608 -12.05 7.98 0.37
C LYS A 608 -12.84 6.68 0.43
N GLN A 609 -13.40 6.26 -0.70
CA GLN A 609 -13.85 4.88 -0.83
C GLN A 609 -12.62 3.98 -0.79
N TRP A 610 -12.44 3.26 0.30
CA TRP A 610 -11.34 2.30 0.46
C TRP A 610 -11.52 1.11 -0.49
N ARG A 611 -10.37 0.61 -0.95
CA ARG A 611 -10.28 -0.59 -1.79
C ARG A 611 -9.40 -1.63 -1.07
N ASN A 612 -9.61 -2.91 -1.33
CA ASN A 612 -8.78 -3.96 -0.75
C ASN A 612 -7.28 -3.76 -1.05
N TYR A 613 -6.95 -3.27 -2.22
CA TYR A 613 -5.57 -3.01 -2.64
C TYR A 613 -4.93 -1.75 -1.99
N ASP A 614 -5.66 -1.02 -1.16
CA ASP A 614 -5.07 0.04 -0.34
C ASP A 614 -4.38 -0.50 0.92
N ILE A 615 -4.51 -1.81 1.24
CA ILE A 615 -3.91 -2.39 2.44
C ILE A 615 -2.38 -2.23 2.49
N PHE A 616 -1.67 -2.42 1.36
CA PHE A 616 -0.22 -2.21 1.30
C PHE A 616 0.16 -0.73 1.52
N ASP A 617 -0.61 0.20 0.93
CA ASP A 617 -0.41 1.63 1.19
C ASP A 617 -0.60 1.96 2.68
N LEU A 618 -1.63 1.40 3.31
CA LEU A 618 -1.88 1.58 4.75
C LEU A 618 -0.71 1.06 5.60
N VAL A 619 -0.28 -0.18 5.43
CA VAL A 619 0.75 -0.79 6.29
C VAL A 619 2.15 -0.24 6.02
N LEU A 620 2.46 0.22 4.80
CA LEU A 620 3.77 0.73 4.43
C LEU A 620 3.92 2.24 4.65
N ASN A 621 2.86 3.02 4.38
CA ASN A 621 2.94 4.48 4.36
C ASN A 621 2.27 5.17 5.56
N TRP A 622 1.29 4.51 6.20
CA TRP A 622 0.40 5.15 7.18
C TRP A 622 0.44 4.53 8.58
N SER A 623 1.32 3.55 8.81
CA SER A 623 1.41 2.80 10.08
C SER A 623 2.41 3.38 11.11
N SER A 624 3.05 4.50 10.83
CA SER A 624 4.10 5.09 11.68
C SER A 624 3.59 6.19 12.57
#